data_41c02c4a18c82ff9bf268ce8db49af81
#
_entry.id   41c02c4a18c82ff9bf268ce8db49af81
#
_cell.length_a   1.000
_cell.length_b   1.000
_cell.length_c   1.000
_cell.angle_alpha   90.00
_cell.angle_beta   90.00
_cell.angle_gamma   90.00
#
_symmetry.space_group_name_H-M   'P 1'
#
loop_
_entity.id
_entity.type
_entity.pdbx_description
1 polymer ?
#
loop_
_entity_poly.entity_id
_entity_poly.type
_entity_poly.pdbx_seq_one_letter_code
_entity_poly.pdbx_strand_id
1 'polypeptide(L)'
;MNSAKSIIYVNYSPYENSGKILDYILENFENVFLFSIGFYNLRNKRNYNILSIYKDRKLQKTYSLFQLPISSKFVFLLIPIKSVITFLEIIFYSTWLKVKLKRIDIYFTVNAFTAWIGSILKAIGVIEKTIFWVWDYYPPIHENKIVMLMRYIYWQFDKISSHSDRVAFVNRRLLDLRKDIGIFQKDAQYPIVPIGTDKLPYTHVDKKSNKKVLFGFIGVLKKSQGVEIVFDNADELLKEFGDIGYEIVGSGPDEDYFRERAKMSDIHVKFYGYLEGESFNDVLRKCAIGIATYIPDVSNVSHYGDPGKIKRYLSLGIPVIATNILEFSNEIEKSGAGVIIDYYNPNAFVNAVKKIMGKHSEYSKNAYALSKKYYYKKIYPRMFTFT
;
A
#
# COMPACT_ATOMS: atom_id res chain seq x y z
N MET A 1 15.71 -7.54 -28.29
CA MET A 1 14.67 -8.27 -27.54
C MET A 1 13.32 -7.65 -27.88
N ASN A 2 12.36 -8.44 -28.39
CA ASN A 2 11.00 -7.91 -28.59
C ASN A 2 10.47 -7.47 -27.22
N SER A 3 10.14 -6.20 -27.06
CA SER A 3 9.51 -5.70 -25.84
C SER A 3 8.21 -6.46 -25.62
N ALA A 4 7.95 -6.90 -24.37
CA ALA A 4 6.67 -7.52 -24.02
C ALA A 4 5.52 -6.54 -24.33
N LYS A 5 4.52 -7.02 -25.08
CA LYS A 5 3.40 -6.17 -25.55
C LYS A 5 2.13 -6.36 -24.75
N SER A 6 1.99 -7.51 -24.09
CA SER A 6 0.76 -7.90 -23.39
C SER A 6 1.04 -8.33 -21.96
N ILE A 7 0.18 -7.86 -21.04
CA ILE A 7 0.30 -8.18 -19.62
C ILE A 7 -1.08 -8.44 -19.00
N ILE A 8 -1.16 -9.52 -18.24
CA ILE A 8 -2.24 -9.71 -17.25
C ILE A 8 -1.73 -9.17 -15.92
N TYR A 9 -2.46 -8.23 -15.35
CA TYR A 9 -2.24 -7.75 -13.98
C TYR A 9 -3.41 -8.19 -13.10
N VAL A 10 -3.11 -8.98 -12.09
CA VAL A 10 -4.11 -9.39 -11.09
C VAL A 10 -3.89 -8.60 -9.82
N ASN A 11 -4.79 -7.66 -9.55
CA ASN A 11 -4.87 -6.92 -8.30
C ASN A 11 -5.89 -7.60 -7.37
N TYR A 12 -5.39 -8.40 -6.45
CA TYR A 12 -6.17 -9.09 -5.42
C TYR A 12 -6.05 -8.33 -4.10
N SER A 13 -6.62 -7.14 -4.08
CA SER A 13 -6.52 -6.19 -2.97
C SER A 13 -7.70 -5.21 -3.01
N PRO A 14 -8.18 -4.71 -1.86
CA PRO A 14 -9.17 -3.63 -1.82
C PRO A 14 -8.61 -2.29 -2.33
N TYR A 15 -7.28 -2.18 -2.49
CA TYR A 15 -6.61 -0.95 -2.90
C TYR A 15 -6.13 -1.08 -4.34
N GLU A 16 -6.76 -0.33 -5.24
CA GLU A 16 -6.33 -0.23 -6.62
C GLU A 16 -5.07 0.65 -6.74
N ASN A 17 -4.24 0.32 -7.71
CA ASN A 17 -3.13 1.17 -8.16
C ASN A 17 -2.22 1.74 -7.05
N SER A 18 -1.96 0.99 -5.99
CA SER A 18 -0.99 1.39 -4.99
C SER A 18 0.36 1.71 -5.64
N GLY A 19 0.92 2.88 -5.30
CA GLY A 19 2.23 3.29 -5.80
C GLY A 19 2.29 3.56 -7.30
N LYS A 20 1.18 3.79 -7.99
CA LYS A 20 1.13 4.07 -9.43
C LYS A 20 1.56 2.90 -10.31
N ILE A 21 1.39 1.65 -9.84
CA ILE A 21 1.79 0.47 -10.62
C ILE A 21 0.94 0.28 -11.88
N LEU A 22 -0.36 0.54 -11.81
CA LEU A 22 -1.24 0.46 -12.96
C LEU A 22 -0.88 1.53 -14.01
N ASP A 23 -0.58 2.78 -13.57
CA ASP A 23 -0.14 3.83 -14.48
C ASP A 23 1.12 3.40 -15.24
N TYR A 24 2.10 2.83 -14.51
CA TYR A 24 3.32 2.30 -15.13
C TYR A 24 3.02 1.19 -16.15
N ILE A 25 2.15 0.25 -15.79
CA ILE A 25 1.76 -0.86 -16.69
C ILE A 25 1.09 -0.32 -17.94
N LEU A 26 0.11 0.58 -17.79
CA LEU A 26 -0.59 1.20 -18.92
C LEU A 26 0.33 2.04 -19.82
N GLU A 27 1.40 2.62 -19.26
CA GLU A 27 2.39 3.39 -20.03
C GLU A 27 3.36 2.53 -20.84
N ASN A 28 3.60 1.27 -20.44
CA ASN A 28 4.67 0.45 -21.00
C ASN A 28 4.19 -0.79 -21.74
N PHE A 29 2.89 -1.11 -21.69
CA PHE A 29 2.31 -2.26 -22.38
C PHE A 29 1.17 -1.84 -23.31
N GLU A 30 1.12 -2.43 -24.50
CA GLU A 30 0.09 -2.17 -25.50
C GLU A 30 -1.27 -2.75 -25.08
N ASN A 31 -1.27 -4.01 -24.64
CA ASN A 31 -2.46 -4.74 -24.22
C ASN A 31 -2.38 -5.07 -22.74
N VAL A 32 -3.29 -4.49 -21.93
CA VAL A 32 -3.33 -4.69 -20.48
C VAL A 32 -4.67 -5.29 -20.07
N PHE A 33 -4.62 -6.39 -19.33
CA PHE A 33 -5.78 -7.14 -18.81
C PHE A 33 -5.74 -7.06 -17.29
N LEU A 34 -6.52 -6.16 -16.72
CA LEU A 34 -6.55 -5.89 -15.30
C LEU A 34 -7.69 -6.64 -14.63
N PHE A 35 -7.38 -7.61 -13.80
CA PHE A 35 -8.32 -8.18 -12.84
C PHE A 35 -8.27 -7.36 -11.54
N SER A 36 -9.34 -6.63 -11.25
CA SER A 36 -9.52 -5.94 -9.97
C SER A 36 -10.47 -6.75 -9.10
N ILE A 37 -9.95 -7.30 -7.99
CA ILE A 37 -10.70 -8.21 -7.13
C ILE A 37 -10.63 -7.70 -5.70
N GLY A 38 -11.70 -7.09 -5.21
CA GLY A 38 -11.83 -6.59 -3.86
C GLY A 38 -12.43 -7.61 -2.89
N PHE A 39 -12.17 -7.49 -1.59
CA PHE A 39 -12.70 -8.38 -0.56
C PHE A 39 -14.01 -7.90 0.02
N TYR A 40 -14.16 -6.60 0.24
CA TYR A 40 -15.31 -5.95 0.86
C TYR A 40 -15.41 -4.50 0.39
N ASN A 41 -16.58 -3.90 0.59
CA ASN A 41 -16.78 -2.48 0.28
C ASN A 41 -16.08 -1.60 1.30
N LEU A 42 -15.44 -0.54 0.82
CA LEU A 42 -14.94 0.54 1.65
C LEU A 42 -16.03 1.59 1.84
N ARG A 43 -15.92 2.41 2.89
CA ARG A 43 -16.83 3.55 3.07
C ARG A 43 -16.67 4.51 1.89
N ASN A 44 -17.77 4.88 1.29
CA ASN A 44 -17.87 5.70 0.06
C ASN A 44 -17.35 5.03 -1.23
N LYS A 45 -16.99 3.73 -1.19
CA LYS A 45 -16.57 3.01 -2.40
C LYS A 45 -17.13 1.59 -2.42
N ARG A 46 -17.87 1.25 -3.47
CA ARG A 46 -18.16 -0.15 -3.79
C ARG A 46 -16.98 -0.76 -4.53
N ASN A 47 -16.51 -1.87 -4.04
CA ASN A 47 -15.52 -2.68 -4.75
C ASN A 47 -16.24 -3.67 -5.65
N TYR A 48 -16.04 -3.53 -6.96
CA TYR A 48 -16.53 -4.47 -7.96
C TYR A 48 -15.40 -5.39 -8.40
N ASN A 49 -15.70 -6.69 -8.47
CA ASN A 49 -14.80 -7.62 -9.13
C ASN A 49 -15.00 -7.45 -10.64
N ILE A 50 -13.96 -7.04 -11.34
CA ILE A 50 -14.02 -6.74 -12.76
C ILE A 50 -12.74 -7.17 -13.47
N LEU A 51 -12.88 -7.53 -14.75
CA LEU A 51 -11.79 -7.61 -15.70
C LEU A 51 -11.89 -6.43 -16.66
N SER A 52 -10.92 -5.54 -16.61
CA SER A 52 -10.80 -4.39 -17.52
C SER A 52 -9.77 -4.67 -18.62
N ILE A 53 -10.14 -4.45 -19.85
CA ILE A 53 -9.28 -4.62 -21.04
C ILE A 53 -8.88 -3.25 -21.55
N TYR A 54 -7.59 -2.98 -21.54
CA TYR A 54 -7.02 -1.75 -22.11
C TYR A 54 -6.18 -2.09 -23.35
N LYS A 55 -6.25 -1.23 -24.36
CA LYS A 55 -5.36 -1.20 -25.50
C LYS A 55 -4.85 0.22 -25.69
N ASP A 56 -3.55 0.38 -25.83
CA ASP A 56 -2.89 1.69 -26.01
C ASP A 56 -3.36 2.70 -24.94
N ARG A 57 -3.38 2.29 -23.68
CA ARG A 57 -3.82 3.05 -22.48
C ARG A 57 -5.33 3.36 -22.42
N LYS A 58 -6.11 3.00 -23.42
CA LYS A 58 -7.55 3.27 -23.47
C LYS A 58 -8.34 2.05 -23.03
N LEU A 59 -9.25 2.25 -22.08
CA LEU A 59 -10.21 1.22 -21.69
C LEU A 59 -11.10 0.87 -22.87
N GLN A 60 -11.06 -0.40 -23.30
CA GLN A 60 -11.86 -0.92 -24.41
C GLN A 60 -13.14 -1.59 -23.91
N LYS A 61 -13.01 -2.38 -22.86
CA LYS A 61 -14.13 -3.19 -22.35
C LYS A 61 -13.92 -3.57 -20.89
N THR A 62 -15.03 -3.73 -20.18
CA THR A 62 -15.06 -4.24 -18.81
C THR A 62 -16.02 -5.42 -18.74
N TYR A 63 -15.62 -6.49 -18.07
CA TYR A 63 -16.44 -7.64 -17.77
C TYR A 63 -16.65 -7.70 -16.25
N SER A 64 -17.90 -7.86 -15.82
CA SER A 64 -18.20 -8.13 -14.43
C SER A 64 -17.78 -9.55 -14.07
N LEU A 65 -17.02 -9.68 -12.99
CA LEU A 65 -16.70 -10.96 -12.37
C LEU A 65 -17.69 -11.22 -11.22
N PHE A 66 -17.67 -12.43 -10.69
CA PHE A 66 -18.60 -12.83 -9.65
C PHE A 66 -18.44 -11.95 -8.40
N GLN A 67 -19.56 -11.38 -7.96
CA GLN A 67 -19.64 -10.54 -6.76
C GLN A 67 -20.17 -11.37 -5.59
N LEU A 68 -19.33 -11.62 -4.60
CA LEU A 68 -19.80 -12.16 -3.34
C LEU A 68 -20.07 -10.97 -2.39
N PRO A 69 -21.32 -10.73 -1.98
CA PRO A 69 -21.65 -9.66 -1.05
C PRO A 69 -21.17 -10.01 0.36
N ILE A 70 -19.90 -9.69 0.66
CA ILE A 70 -19.29 -9.99 1.94
C ILE A 70 -19.32 -8.76 2.83
N SER A 71 -19.97 -8.88 3.99
CA SER A 71 -19.73 -7.97 5.12
C SER A 71 -18.31 -8.20 5.65
N SER A 72 -17.62 -7.15 6.04
CA SER A 72 -16.27 -7.23 6.64
C SER A 72 -16.18 -8.20 7.82
N LYS A 73 -17.31 -8.41 8.55
CA LYS A 73 -17.42 -9.33 9.69
C LYS A 73 -17.31 -10.82 9.30
N PHE A 74 -17.75 -11.20 8.09
CA PHE A 74 -17.78 -12.59 7.63
C PHE A 74 -16.74 -12.91 6.55
N VAL A 75 -15.80 -11.99 6.31
CA VAL A 75 -14.75 -12.14 5.28
C VAL A 75 -14.03 -13.48 5.41
N PHE A 76 -13.61 -13.84 6.61
CA PHE A 76 -12.82 -15.07 6.83
C PHE A 76 -13.55 -16.35 6.49
N LEU A 77 -14.87 -16.42 6.71
CA LEU A 77 -15.67 -17.61 6.37
C LEU A 77 -15.86 -17.78 4.86
N LEU A 78 -15.89 -16.67 4.12
CA LEU A 78 -16.22 -16.66 2.70
C LEU A 78 -14.99 -16.57 1.79
N ILE A 79 -13.81 -16.28 2.34
CA ILE A 79 -12.54 -16.26 1.58
C ILE A 79 -12.27 -17.56 0.82
N PRO A 80 -12.42 -18.76 1.41
CA PRO A 80 -12.17 -20.00 0.67
C PRO A 80 -13.05 -20.14 -0.57
N ILE A 81 -14.37 -19.90 -0.43
CA ILE A 81 -15.33 -19.95 -1.54
C ILE A 81 -14.97 -18.93 -2.61
N LYS A 82 -14.70 -17.70 -2.20
CA LYS A 82 -14.29 -16.64 -3.10
C LYS A 82 -12.99 -16.99 -3.82
N SER A 83 -12.02 -17.58 -3.14
CA SER A 83 -10.74 -17.97 -3.72
C SER A 83 -10.92 -19.02 -4.81
N VAL A 84 -11.80 -20.02 -4.62
CA VAL A 84 -12.11 -21.01 -5.65
C VAL A 84 -12.75 -20.35 -6.87
N ILE A 85 -13.72 -19.47 -6.68
CA ILE A 85 -14.37 -18.75 -7.79
C ILE A 85 -13.35 -17.87 -8.52
N THR A 86 -12.55 -17.11 -7.79
CA THR A 86 -11.49 -16.26 -8.36
C THR A 86 -10.48 -17.07 -9.18
N PHE A 87 -10.09 -18.25 -8.67
CA PHE A 87 -9.22 -19.17 -9.38
C PHE A 87 -9.82 -19.56 -10.75
N LEU A 88 -11.08 -20.01 -10.73
CA LEU A 88 -11.77 -20.43 -11.96
C LEU A 88 -11.93 -19.28 -12.95
N GLU A 89 -12.27 -18.08 -12.49
CA GLU A 89 -12.41 -16.89 -13.33
C GLU A 89 -11.09 -16.47 -13.96
N ILE A 90 -10.00 -16.42 -13.19
CA ILE A 90 -8.68 -16.05 -13.72
C ILE A 90 -8.23 -17.07 -14.75
N ILE A 91 -8.37 -18.38 -14.50
CA ILE A 91 -8.02 -19.43 -15.46
C ILE A 91 -8.87 -19.30 -16.74
N PHE A 92 -10.19 -19.18 -16.59
CA PHE A 92 -11.11 -19.08 -17.75
C PHE A 92 -10.80 -17.85 -18.61
N TYR A 93 -10.79 -16.68 -18.03
CA TYR A 93 -10.56 -15.45 -18.81
C TYR A 93 -9.14 -15.35 -19.37
N SER A 94 -8.12 -15.82 -18.65
CA SER A 94 -6.74 -15.82 -19.16
C SER A 94 -6.60 -16.78 -20.35
N THR A 95 -7.20 -17.96 -20.29
CA THR A 95 -7.22 -18.91 -21.42
C THR A 95 -8.00 -18.35 -22.61
N TRP A 96 -9.15 -17.75 -22.37
CA TRP A 96 -9.93 -17.07 -23.41
C TRP A 96 -9.15 -15.92 -24.08
N LEU A 97 -8.42 -15.12 -23.31
CA LEU A 97 -7.56 -14.06 -23.83
C LEU A 97 -6.41 -14.64 -24.67
N LYS A 98 -5.79 -15.75 -24.22
CA LYS A 98 -4.74 -16.45 -25.00
C LYS A 98 -5.24 -16.93 -26.35
N VAL A 99 -6.45 -17.49 -26.41
CA VAL A 99 -7.05 -17.93 -27.67
C VAL A 99 -7.23 -16.75 -28.64
N LYS A 100 -7.67 -15.58 -28.12
CA LYS A 100 -7.88 -14.37 -28.92
C LYS A 100 -6.59 -13.71 -29.42
N LEU A 101 -5.60 -13.63 -28.55
CA LEU A 101 -4.36 -12.87 -28.80
C LEU A 101 -3.22 -13.72 -29.32
N LYS A 102 -3.35 -15.06 -29.28
CA LYS A 102 -2.31 -16.05 -29.56
C LYS A 102 -1.10 -16.00 -28.62
N ARG A 103 -0.83 -14.87 -27.96
CA ARG A 103 0.30 -14.68 -27.06
C ARG A 103 -0.06 -13.75 -25.90
N ILE A 104 0.34 -14.13 -24.68
CA ILE A 104 0.34 -13.27 -23.49
C ILE A 104 1.74 -13.34 -22.89
N ASP A 105 2.43 -12.19 -22.85
CA ASP A 105 3.85 -12.16 -22.50
C ASP A 105 4.09 -12.27 -21.00
N ILE A 106 3.32 -11.52 -20.19
CA ILE A 106 3.58 -11.41 -18.74
C ILE A 106 2.29 -11.60 -17.95
N TYR A 107 2.41 -12.30 -16.84
CA TYR A 107 1.43 -12.31 -15.76
C TYR A 107 2.07 -11.70 -14.52
N PHE A 108 1.48 -10.64 -14.00
CA PHE A 108 1.98 -9.86 -12.88
C PHE A 108 0.97 -9.81 -11.74
N THR A 109 1.45 -9.99 -10.52
CA THR A 109 0.62 -9.87 -9.31
C THR A 109 1.43 -9.55 -8.06
N VAL A 110 0.74 -9.08 -7.01
CA VAL A 110 1.30 -8.74 -5.70
C VAL A 110 0.90 -9.71 -4.59
N ASN A 111 0.06 -10.70 -4.90
CA ASN A 111 -0.49 -11.64 -3.91
C ASN A 111 -0.03 -13.07 -4.22
N ALA A 112 0.40 -13.82 -3.21
CA ALA A 112 0.95 -15.18 -3.38
C ALA A 112 -0.07 -16.19 -3.94
N PHE A 113 -1.35 -16.11 -3.53
CA PHE A 113 -2.38 -16.97 -4.08
C PHE A 113 -2.56 -16.76 -5.59
N THR A 114 -2.62 -15.50 -6.03
CA THR A 114 -2.74 -15.21 -7.46
C THR A 114 -1.44 -15.46 -8.22
N ALA A 115 -0.27 -15.36 -7.57
CA ALA A 115 1.00 -15.74 -8.17
C ALA A 115 1.08 -17.27 -8.39
N TRP A 116 0.55 -18.07 -7.48
CA TRP A 116 0.37 -19.51 -7.68
C TRP A 116 -0.52 -19.81 -8.90
N ILE A 117 -1.62 -19.07 -9.10
CA ILE A 117 -2.44 -19.19 -10.31
C ILE A 117 -1.62 -18.89 -11.57
N GLY A 118 -0.77 -17.85 -11.51
CA GLY A 118 0.16 -17.51 -12.59
C GLY A 118 1.11 -18.66 -12.94
N SER A 119 1.61 -19.37 -11.93
CA SER A 119 2.45 -20.55 -12.13
C SER A 119 1.72 -21.68 -12.87
N ILE A 120 0.45 -21.91 -12.57
CA ILE A 120 -0.40 -22.88 -13.28
C ILE A 120 -0.61 -22.43 -14.73
N LEU A 121 -0.99 -21.17 -14.97
CA LEU A 121 -1.20 -20.62 -16.31
C LEU A 121 0.06 -20.73 -17.17
N LYS A 122 1.25 -20.56 -16.56
CA LYS A 122 2.51 -20.76 -17.25
C LYS A 122 2.73 -22.25 -17.59
N ALA A 123 2.51 -23.14 -16.63
CA ALA A 123 2.70 -24.57 -16.83
C ALA A 123 1.83 -25.15 -17.97
N ILE A 124 0.61 -24.61 -18.15
CA ILE A 124 -0.29 -25.00 -19.24
C ILE A 124 -0.09 -24.16 -20.53
N GLY A 125 0.96 -23.33 -20.60
CA GLY A 125 1.32 -22.56 -21.79
C GLY A 125 0.42 -21.37 -22.14
N VAL A 126 -0.40 -20.90 -21.19
CA VAL A 126 -1.28 -19.72 -21.39
C VAL A 126 -0.46 -18.42 -21.37
N ILE A 127 0.53 -18.32 -20.52
CA ILE A 127 1.40 -17.15 -20.37
C ILE A 127 2.87 -17.55 -20.49
N GLU A 128 3.73 -16.60 -20.87
CA GLU A 128 5.15 -16.87 -21.07
C GLU A 128 5.99 -16.68 -19.81
N LYS A 129 5.74 -15.57 -19.10
CA LYS A 129 6.53 -15.20 -17.89
C LYS A 129 5.64 -14.74 -16.75
N THR A 130 6.09 -15.04 -15.54
CA THR A 130 5.44 -14.65 -14.28
C THR A 130 6.27 -13.66 -13.51
N ILE A 131 5.63 -12.64 -12.95
CA ILE A 131 6.23 -11.68 -12.01
C ILE A 131 5.43 -11.69 -10.72
N PHE A 132 6.10 -11.96 -9.63
CA PHE A 132 5.55 -11.86 -8.29
C PHE A 132 6.24 -10.74 -7.51
N TRP A 133 5.49 -9.69 -7.15
CA TRP A 133 5.99 -8.58 -6.34
C TRP A 133 5.50 -8.74 -4.91
N VAL A 134 6.40 -9.12 -4.00
CA VAL A 134 6.10 -9.44 -2.60
C VAL A 134 5.97 -8.16 -1.79
N TRP A 135 4.77 -7.91 -1.26
CA TRP A 135 4.45 -6.69 -0.50
C TRP A 135 4.40 -6.92 1.00
N ASP A 136 3.88 -8.08 1.42
CA ASP A 136 3.49 -8.33 2.79
C ASP A 136 4.00 -9.68 3.28
N TYR A 137 4.10 -9.78 4.60
CA TYR A 137 4.27 -11.01 5.33
C TYR A 137 3.22 -11.10 6.43
N TYR A 138 2.57 -12.22 6.52
CA TYR A 138 1.60 -12.53 7.54
C TYR A 138 2.17 -13.59 8.48
N PRO A 139 2.76 -13.20 9.63
CA PRO A 139 3.30 -14.17 10.60
C PRO A 139 2.23 -15.19 10.97
N PRO A 140 2.56 -16.49 11.09
CA PRO A 140 1.60 -17.54 11.49
C PRO A 140 1.28 -17.50 12.99
N ILE A 141 1.27 -16.31 13.56
CA ILE A 141 0.98 -16.03 14.97
C ILE A 141 -0.27 -15.16 15.00
N HIS A 142 -1.36 -15.69 15.57
CA HIS A 142 -2.60 -14.94 15.74
C HIS A 142 -3.46 -15.62 16.83
N GLU A 143 -4.17 -14.83 17.63
CA GLU A 143 -5.09 -15.34 18.66
C GLU A 143 -6.19 -16.25 18.08
N ASN A 144 -6.69 -15.89 16.90
CA ASN A 144 -7.70 -16.67 16.21
C ASN A 144 -7.05 -17.80 15.39
N LYS A 145 -7.34 -19.06 15.77
CA LYS A 145 -6.81 -20.27 15.12
C LYS A 145 -7.19 -20.40 13.63
N ILE A 146 -8.35 -19.90 13.23
CA ILE A 146 -8.79 -19.91 11.81
C ILE A 146 -7.90 -18.98 10.99
N VAL A 147 -7.63 -17.79 11.50
CA VAL A 147 -6.70 -16.84 10.85
C VAL A 147 -5.30 -17.42 10.75
N MET A 148 -4.83 -18.09 11.80
CA MET A 148 -3.53 -18.78 11.81
C MET A 148 -3.46 -19.87 10.73
N LEU A 149 -4.50 -20.71 10.61
CA LEU A 149 -4.60 -21.74 9.57
C LEU A 149 -4.58 -21.11 8.16
N MET A 150 -5.32 -20.02 7.96
CA MET A 150 -5.34 -19.30 6.67
C MET A 150 -3.97 -18.71 6.31
N ARG A 151 -3.25 -18.18 7.29
CA ARG A 151 -1.87 -17.68 7.08
C ARG A 151 -0.94 -18.83 6.72
N TYR A 152 -1.08 -20.00 7.34
CA TYR A 152 -0.30 -21.19 6.99
C TYR A 152 -0.58 -21.67 5.56
N ILE A 153 -1.84 -21.69 5.14
CA ILE A 153 -2.23 -22.02 3.75
C ILE A 153 -1.63 -20.98 2.78
N TYR A 154 -1.69 -19.70 3.12
CA TYR A 154 -1.10 -18.63 2.33
C TYR A 154 0.41 -18.83 2.12
N TRP A 155 1.11 -19.34 3.12
CA TRP A 155 2.52 -19.70 3.01
C TRP A 155 2.81 -20.80 2.00
N GLN A 156 1.89 -21.75 1.79
CA GLN A 156 2.09 -22.76 0.75
C GLN A 156 2.06 -22.12 -0.66
N PHE A 157 1.19 -21.15 -0.87
CA PHE A 157 1.18 -20.38 -2.11
C PHE A 157 2.48 -19.58 -2.28
N ASP A 158 2.99 -18.96 -1.23
CA ASP A 158 4.27 -18.25 -1.25
C ASP A 158 5.43 -19.15 -1.70
N LYS A 159 5.52 -20.37 -1.16
CA LYS A 159 6.56 -21.34 -1.53
C LYS A 159 6.56 -21.65 -3.02
N ILE A 160 5.37 -21.91 -3.58
CA ILE A 160 5.24 -22.21 -5.01
C ILE A 160 5.57 -20.96 -5.84
N SER A 161 5.08 -19.80 -5.41
CA SER A 161 5.28 -18.52 -6.11
C SER A 161 6.73 -18.03 -6.09
N SER A 162 7.58 -18.57 -5.19
CA SER A 162 9.03 -18.32 -5.18
C SER A 162 9.73 -18.73 -6.49
N HIS A 163 9.10 -19.61 -7.28
CA HIS A 163 9.58 -20.08 -8.58
C HIS A 163 9.10 -19.24 -9.77
N SER A 164 8.47 -18.08 -9.53
CA SER A 164 8.13 -17.14 -10.60
C SER A 164 9.41 -16.68 -11.35
N ASP A 165 9.29 -16.37 -12.65
CA ASP A 165 10.45 -15.95 -13.46
C ASP A 165 11.13 -14.69 -12.91
N ARG A 166 10.34 -13.83 -12.28
CA ARG A 166 10.83 -12.68 -11.53
C ARG A 166 10.09 -12.57 -10.21
N VAL A 167 10.85 -12.52 -9.12
CA VAL A 167 10.33 -12.19 -7.79
C VAL A 167 11.02 -10.91 -7.33
N ALA A 168 10.24 -9.91 -6.92
CA ALA A 168 10.72 -8.65 -6.39
C ALA A 168 10.18 -8.43 -4.97
N PHE A 169 10.90 -7.70 -4.14
CA PHE A 169 10.49 -7.39 -2.77
C PHE A 169 10.40 -5.88 -2.57
N VAL A 170 9.44 -5.44 -1.76
CA VAL A 170 9.28 -4.00 -1.49
C VAL A 170 10.38 -3.43 -0.61
N ASN A 171 11.04 -4.26 0.23
CA ASN A 171 12.15 -3.85 1.09
C ASN A 171 13.09 -5.02 1.40
N ARG A 172 14.24 -4.72 1.99
CA ARG A 172 15.28 -5.71 2.30
C ARG A 172 14.89 -6.60 3.48
N ARG A 173 14.28 -6.04 4.51
CA ARG A 173 13.82 -6.79 5.68
C ARG A 173 12.88 -7.94 5.31
N LEU A 174 11.95 -7.68 4.40
CA LEU A 174 11.01 -8.70 3.91
C LEU A 174 11.72 -9.80 3.11
N LEU A 175 12.69 -9.43 2.27
CA LEU A 175 13.50 -10.39 1.53
C LEU A 175 14.31 -11.27 2.48
N ASP A 176 15.02 -10.66 3.43
CA ASP A 176 15.91 -11.40 4.36
C ASP A 176 15.07 -12.36 5.21
N LEU A 177 13.95 -11.90 5.77
CA LEU A 177 13.01 -12.78 6.48
C LEU A 177 12.56 -13.97 5.64
N ARG A 178 12.19 -13.77 4.37
CA ARG A 178 11.71 -14.86 3.49
C ARG A 178 12.81 -15.85 3.15
N LYS A 179 14.06 -15.40 3.04
CA LYS A 179 15.24 -16.26 2.90
C LYS A 179 15.52 -17.06 4.17
N ASP A 180 15.42 -16.43 5.34
CA ASP A 180 15.69 -17.07 6.63
C ASP A 180 14.69 -18.18 6.96
N ILE A 181 13.42 -17.99 6.64
CA ILE A 181 12.40 -19.03 6.80
C ILE A 181 12.37 -20.05 5.66
N GLY A 182 13.30 -19.97 4.72
CA GLY A 182 13.50 -20.96 3.65
C GLY A 182 12.45 -20.95 2.55
N ILE A 183 11.69 -19.86 2.39
CA ILE A 183 10.71 -19.72 1.29
C ILE A 183 11.42 -19.36 -0.01
N PHE A 184 12.49 -18.55 0.06
CA PHE A 184 13.25 -18.10 -1.10
C PHE A 184 14.71 -18.56 -1.02
N GLN A 185 15.36 -18.78 -2.17
CA GLN A 185 16.74 -19.22 -2.24
C GLN A 185 17.68 -18.18 -1.63
N LYS A 186 18.57 -18.60 -0.74
CA LYS A 186 19.49 -17.70 -0.02
C LYS A 186 20.44 -16.95 -0.95
N ASP A 187 21.01 -17.66 -1.92
CA ASP A 187 22.03 -17.11 -2.83
C ASP A 187 21.44 -16.39 -4.05
N ALA A 188 20.14 -16.52 -4.30
CA ALA A 188 19.50 -15.85 -5.42
C ALA A 188 19.37 -14.34 -5.19
N GLN A 189 19.59 -13.58 -6.26
CA GLN A 189 19.41 -12.13 -6.23
C GLN A 189 17.97 -11.77 -6.61
N TYR A 190 17.31 -11.08 -5.70
CA TYR A 190 15.96 -10.57 -5.90
C TYR A 190 15.99 -9.03 -5.89
N PRO A 191 15.44 -8.33 -6.89
CA PRO A 191 15.43 -6.88 -6.90
C PRO A 191 14.56 -6.33 -5.76
N ILE A 192 15.08 -5.32 -5.09
CA ILE A 192 14.30 -4.50 -4.17
C ILE A 192 13.61 -3.41 -4.98
N VAL A 193 12.28 -3.47 -4.99
CA VAL A 193 11.42 -2.55 -5.72
C VAL A 193 10.39 -2.01 -4.74
N PRO A 194 10.65 -0.88 -4.08
CA PRO A 194 9.72 -0.24 -3.16
C PRO A 194 8.42 0.18 -3.84
N ILE A 195 7.37 0.39 -3.07
CA ILE A 195 6.14 1.02 -3.58
C ILE A 195 6.49 2.44 -4.05
N GLY A 196 6.12 2.75 -5.27
CA GLY A 196 6.43 4.03 -5.90
C GLY A 196 5.51 5.17 -5.50
N THR A 197 5.83 6.36 -5.97
CA THR A 197 4.96 7.54 -5.93
C THR A 197 5.06 8.30 -7.25
N ASP A 198 4.10 9.16 -7.53
CA ASP A 198 4.15 10.09 -8.65
C ASP A 198 5.05 11.30 -8.34
N LYS A 199 5.45 11.99 -9.39
CA LYS A 199 6.16 13.26 -9.30
C LYS A 199 5.12 14.37 -9.28
N LEU A 200 4.74 14.80 -8.09
CA LEU A 200 3.83 15.94 -7.93
C LEU A 200 4.61 17.27 -7.98
N PRO A 201 3.96 18.37 -8.41
CA PRO A 201 4.55 19.68 -8.27
C PRO A 201 4.81 20.02 -6.79
N TYR A 202 6.01 20.51 -6.49
CA TYR A 202 6.30 21.00 -5.15
C TYR A 202 5.75 22.42 -5.00
N THR A 203 4.71 22.54 -4.22
CA THR A 203 4.20 23.84 -3.79
C THR A 203 4.72 24.10 -2.38
N HIS A 204 5.76 24.93 -2.29
CA HIS A 204 6.26 25.32 -0.98
C HIS A 204 5.23 26.22 -0.28
N VAL A 205 4.64 25.69 0.78
CA VAL A 205 3.83 26.50 1.70
C VAL A 205 4.47 26.35 3.08
N ASP A 206 5.05 27.43 3.57
CA ASP A 206 5.54 27.45 4.96
C ASP A 206 4.34 27.44 5.90
N LYS A 207 4.13 26.31 6.55
CA LYS A 207 3.03 26.12 7.50
C LYS A 207 3.34 26.68 8.90
N LYS A 208 4.55 27.17 9.13
CA LYS A 208 4.94 27.76 10.40
C LYS A 208 4.11 28.99 10.75
N SER A 209 3.72 29.76 9.74
CA SER A 209 2.91 30.97 9.90
C SER A 209 1.42 30.73 10.05
N ASN A 210 0.95 29.49 9.89
CA ASN A 210 -0.46 29.15 10.04
C ASN A 210 -0.83 29.20 11.52
N LYS A 211 -1.97 29.86 11.83
CA LYS A 211 -2.54 29.88 13.18
C LYS A 211 -2.98 28.49 13.65
N LYS A 212 -3.10 27.52 12.74
CA LYS A 212 -3.60 26.17 12.98
C LYS A 212 -2.61 25.14 12.50
N VAL A 213 -2.24 24.18 13.36
CA VAL A 213 -1.45 23.01 12.99
C VAL A 213 -2.38 21.89 12.56
N LEU A 214 -2.32 21.52 11.27
CA LEU A 214 -3.12 20.43 10.69
C LEU A 214 -2.29 19.18 10.55
N PHE A 215 -2.72 18.11 11.21
CA PHE A 215 -2.20 16.76 11.00
C PHE A 215 -2.97 16.05 9.88
N GLY A 216 -2.30 15.17 9.14
CA GLY A 216 -2.93 14.34 8.11
C GLY A 216 -2.70 12.86 8.37
N PHE A 217 -3.76 12.07 8.33
CA PHE A 217 -3.68 10.62 8.32
C PHE A 217 -4.34 10.08 7.05
N ILE A 218 -3.69 9.11 6.40
CA ILE A 218 -4.24 8.37 5.28
C ILE A 218 -4.05 6.87 5.48
N GLY A 219 -5.09 6.10 5.23
CA GLY A 219 -5.02 4.63 5.26
C GLY A 219 -6.18 3.95 5.92
N VAL A 220 -5.97 2.68 6.25
CA VAL A 220 -6.96 1.88 6.96
C VAL A 220 -7.09 2.35 8.41
N LEU A 221 -8.32 2.62 8.84
CA LEU A 221 -8.61 2.98 10.23
C LEU A 221 -8.61 1.74 11.11
N LYS A 222 -7.42 1.44 11.65
CA LYS A 222 -7.15 0.33 12.55
C LYS A 222 -6.23 0.81 13.68
N LYS A 223 -6.46 0.36 14.91
CA LYS A 223 -5.65 0.75 16.09
C LYS A 223 -4.16 0.57 15.85
N SER A 224 -3.74 -0.55 15.26
CA SER A 224 -2.33 -0.82 14.95
C SER A 224 -1.66 0.22 14.03
N GLN A 225 -2.43 1.13 13.42
CA GLN A 225 -1.91 2.22 12.57
C GLN A 225 -1.51 3.47 13.36
N GLY A 226 -1.75 3.50 14.69
CA GLY A 226 -1.38 4.60 15.57
C GLY A 226 -2.12 5.92 15.31
N VAL A 227 -3.38 5.82 14.86
CA VAL A 227 -4.24 7.00 14.58
C VAL A 227 -4.49 7.80 15.85
N GLU A 228 -4.47 7.14 17.01
CA GLU A 228 -4.84 7.70 18.32
C GLU A 228 -3.85 8.74 18.86
N ILE A 229 -2.60 8.70 18.41
CA ILE A 229 -1.51 9.49 19.01
C ILE A 229 -1.81 11.00 19.03
N VAL A 230 -2.56 11.51 18.04
CA VAL A 230 -2.96 12.92 18.01
C VAL A 230 -4.00 13.21 19.09
N PHE A 231 -4.96 12.28 19.31
CA PHE A 231 -5.98 12.42 20.36
C PHE A 231 -5.37 12.30 21.74
N ASP A 232 -4.41 11.37 21.93
CA ASP A 232 -3.76 11.10 23.22
C ASP A 232 -2.89 12.28 23.69
N ASN A 233 -2.46 13.14 22.76
CA ASN A 233 -1.62 14.32 23.04
C ASN A 233 -2.38 15.65 22.78
N ALA A 234 -3.71 15.62 22.70
CA ALA A 234 -4.51 16.78 22.29
C ALA A 234 -4.30 17.98 23.22
N ASP A 235 -4.33 17.78 24.53
CA ASP A 235 -4.23 18.85 25.53
C ASP A 235 -2.86 19.56 25.47
N GLU A 236 -1.78 18.78 25.40
CA GLU A 236 -0.42 19.33 25.28
C GLU A 236 -0.21 20.07 23.96
N LEU A 237 -0.77 19.53 22.86
CA LEU A 237 -0.71 20.18 21.55
C LEU A 237 -1.50 21.49 21.52
N LEU A 238 -2.70 21.54 22.12
CA LEU A 238 -3.50 22.75 22.23
C LEU A 238 -2.81 23.81 23.10
N LYS A 239 -2.21 23.39 24.21
CA LYS A 239 -1.42 24.27 25.08
C LYS A 239 -0.23 24.90 24.37
N GLU A 240 0.43 24.13 23.48
CA GLU A 240 1.64 24.58 22.79
C GLU A 240 1.34 25.41 21.51
N PHE A 241 0.32 25.02 20.74
CA PHE A 241 0.06 25.56 19.41
C PHE A 241 -1.25 26.34 19.28
N GLY A 242 -2.16 26.24 20.27
CA GLY A 242 -3.43 26.94 20.33
C GLY A 242 -4.53 26.31 19.48
N ASP A 243 -4.36 26.15 18.16
CA ASP A 243 -5.38 25.55 17.28
C ASP A 243 -4.82 24.33 16.54
N ILE A 244 -5.49 23.21 16.71
CA ILE A 244 -5.11 21.89 16.16
C ILE A 244 -6.24 21.32 15.33
N GLY A 245 -5.88 20.74 14.18
CA GLY A 245 -6.81 19.97 13.38
C GLY A 245 -6.24 18.63 12.94
N TYR A 246 -7.14 17.68 12.68
CA TYR A 246 -6.77 16.34 12.21
C TYR A 246 -7.63 15.93 11.02
N GLU A 247 -7.03 15.82 9.85
CA GLU A 247 -7.66 15.43 8.60
C GLU A 247 -7.42 13.94 8.38
N ILE A 248 -8.48 13.13 8.40
CA ILE A 248 -8.42 11.67 8.33
C ILE A 248 -9.06 11.18 7.04
N VAL A 249 -8.24 10.61 6.14
CA VAL A 249 -8.68 10.02 4.87
C VAL A 249 -8.53 8.51 4.92
N GLY A 250 -9.62 7.81 4.70
CA GLY A 250 -9.69 6.36 4.69
C GLY A 250 -10.86 5.84 5.51
N SER A 251 -10.95 4.53 5.61
CA SER A 251 -11.96 3.81 6.42
C SER A 251 -11.35 2.54 6.97
N GLY A 252 -12.01 1.89 7.92
CA GLY A 252 -11.51 0.65 8.47
C GLY A 252 -12.35 0.10 9.61
N PRO A 253 -11.96 -1.07 10.15
CA PRO A 253 -12.76 -1.76 11.17
C PRO A 253 -12.91 -0.96 12.47
N ASP A 254 -11.96 -0.09 12.81
CA ASP A 254 -11.97 0.68 14.05
C ASP A 254 -12.44 2.13 13.84
N GLU A 255 -13.08 2.45 12.70
CA GLU A 255 -13.49 3.82 12.39
C GLU A 255 -14.46 4.41 13.43
N ASP A 256 -15.44 3.63 13.88
CA ASP A 256 -16.42 4.10 14.87
C ASP A 256 -15.74 4.44 16.21
N TYR A 257 -14.76 3.64 16.62
CA TYR A 257 -13.94 3.93 17.79
C TYR A 257 -13.20 5.27 17.66
N PHE A 258 -12.56 5.55 16.51
CA PHE A 258 -11.86 6.82 16.31
C PHE A 258 -12.81 8.02 16.23
N ARG A 259 -14.03 7.81 15.73
CA ARG A 259 -15.06 8.86 15.73
C ARG A 259 -15.51 9.22 17.15
N GLU A 260 -15.64 8.22 18.03
CA GLU A 260 -15.94 8.49 19.45
C GLU A 260 -14.75 9.21 20.14
N ARG A 261 -13.50 8.79 19.89
CA ARG A 261 -12.32 9.50 20.39
C ARG A 261 -12.29 10.97 19.93
N ALA A 262 -12.63 11.22 18.68
CA ALA A 262 -12.70 12.58 18.13
C ALA A 262 -13.73 13.45 18.82
N LYS A 263 -14.90 12.92 19.19
CA LYS A 263 -15.93 13.65 19.94
C LYS A 263 -15.50 14.02 21.36
N MET A 264 -14.61 13.23 21.94
CA MET A 264 -14.09 13.42 23.29
C MET A 264 -12.86 14.34 23.34
N SER A 265 -12.34 14.76 22.21
CA SER A 265 -11.16 15.62 22.10
C SER A 265 -11.55 17.04 21.72
N ASP A 266 -10.81 18.03 22.23
CA ASP A 266 -11.07 19.46 21.94
C ASP A 266 -10.42 19.93 20.63
N ILE A 267 -9.96 19.02 19.78
CA ILE A 267 -9.37 19.31 18.48
C ILE A 267 -10.40 19.17 17.34
N HIS A 268 -10.19 19.91 16.26
CA HIS A 268 -11.02 19.80 15.07
C HIS A 268 -10.68 18.58 14.23
N VAL A 269 -11.55 17.57 14.21
CA VAL A 269 -11.31 16.32 13.45
C VAL A 269 -12.28 16.20 12.28
N LYS A 270 -11.74 15.88 11.09
CA LYS A 270 -12.56 15.64 9.91
C LYS A 270 -12.26 14.28 9.28
N PHE A 271 -13.28 13.46 9.15
CA PHE A 271 -13.24 12.16 8.49
C PHE A 271 -13.81 12.25 7.09
N TYR A 272 -13.02 11.92 6.09
CA TYR A 272 -13.39 12.01 4.68
C TYR A 272 -13.88 10.69 4.08
N GLY A 273 -13.67 9.56 4.76
CA GLY A 273 -13.83 8.25 4.14
C GLY A 273 -12.78 8.01 3.06
N TYR A 274 -13.09 7.14 2.10
CA TYR A 274 -12.20 6.86 0.99
C TYR A 274 -12.22 8.00 -0.04
N LEU A 275 -11.04 8.51 -0.41
CA LEU A 275 -10.84 9.51 -1.47
C LEU A 275 -9.81 9.02 -2.49
N GLU A 276 -9.94 9.48 -3.73
CA GLU A 276 -9.01 9.21 -4.85
C GLU A 276 -8.63 10.49 -5.58
N GLY A 277 -7.57 10.39 -6.37
CA GLY A 277 -7.16 11.44 -7.30
C GLY A 277 -6.77 12.75 -6.64
N GLU A 278 -7.19 13.88 -7.23
CA GLU A 278 -6.79 15.21 -6.77
C GLU A 278 -7.50 15.63 -5.48
N SER A 279 -8.74 15.24 -5.26
CA SER A 279 -9.47 15.52 -4.01
C SER A 279 -8.74 14.97 -2.78
N PHE A 280 -8.10 13.83 -2.91
CA PHE A 280 -7.24 13.24 -1.91
C PHE A 280 -5.99 14.11 -1.64
N ASN A 281 -5.31 14.57 -2.70
CA ASN A 281 -4.15 15.44 -2.58
C ASN A 281 -4.50 16.80 -1.97
N ASP A 282 -5.66 17.36 -2.30
CA ASP A 282 -6.12 18.66 -1.80
C ASP A 282 -6.33 18.66 -0.29
N VAL A 283 -6.85 17.56 0.26
CA VAL A 283 -6.94 17.40 1.71
C VAL A 283 -5.54 17.40 2.32
N LEU A 284 -4.63 16.59 1.78
CA LEU A 284 -3.29 16.44 2.34
C LEU A 284 -2.47 17.73 2.24
N ARG A 285 -2.54 18.47 1.13
CA ARG A 285 -1.81 19.75 0.97
C ARG A 285 -2.10 20.77 2.07
N LYS A 286 -3.23 20.66 2.76
CA LYS A 286 -3.56 21.51 3.91
C LYS A 286 -2.75 21.12 5.14
N CYS A 287 -2.34 19.85 5.27
CA CYS A 287 -1.67 19.33 6.45
C CYS A 287 -0.24 19.83 6.55
N ALA A 288 0.17 20.15 7.78
CA ALA A 288 1.55 20.50 8.10
C ALA A 288 2.41 19.26 8.34
N ILE A 289 1.84 18.21 8.89
CA ILE A 289 2.55 16.98 9.29
C ILE A 289 1.70 15.76 8.93
N GLY A 290 2.33 14.76 8.29
CA GLY A 290 1.74 13.45 8.03
C GLY A 290 1.99 12.47 9.17
N ILE A 291 0.97 11.72 9.56
CA ILE A 291 1.02 10.76 10.67
C ILE A 291 1.21 9.34 10.13
N ALA A 292 2.27 8.68 10.59
CA ALA A 292 2.60 7.30 10.26
C ALA A 292 3.16 6.53 11.48
N THR A 293 2.52 6.70 12.62
CA THR A 293 2.94 6.24 13.94
C THR A 293 2.44 4.83 14.25
N TYR A 294 2.73 3.88 13.37
CA TYR A 294 2.35 2.48 13.59
C TYR A 294 2.77 1.97 14.96
N ILE A 295 1.88 1.25 15.64
CA ILE A 295 2.19 0.66 16.94
C ILE A 295 3.33 -0.37 16.77
N PRO A 296 4.45 -0.22 17.52
CA PRO A 296 5.63 -1.09 17.38
C PRO A 296 5.37 -2.44 18.05
N ASP A 297 4.76 -3.33 17.29
CA ASP A 297 4.54 -4.72 17.65
C ASP A 297 5.03 -5.60 16.50
N VAL A 298 5.81 -6.65 16.80
CA VAL A 298 6.30 -7.62 15.82
C VAL A 298 5.17 -8.39 15.12
N SER A 299 4.02 -8.49 15.74
CA SER A 299 2.81 -9.04 15.13
C SER A 299 2.15 -8.07 14.15
N ASN A 300 2.52 -6.79 14.18
CA ASN A 300 2.01 -5.79 13.26
C ASN A 300 2.59 -6.05 11.86
N VAL A 301 1.72 -6.37 10.92
CA VAL A 301 2.08 -6.65 9.52
C VAL A 301 2.89 -5.50 8.89
N SER A 302 2.66 -4.27 9.36
CA SER A 302 3.40 -3.08 8.90
C SER A 302 4.91 -3.17 9.15
N HIS A 303 5.37 -4.00 10.11
CA HIS A 303 6.81 -4.22 10.36
C HIS A 303 7.57 -4.67 9.10
N TYR A 304 6.91 -5.45 8.26
CA TYR A 304 7.50 -5.98 7.02
C TYR A 304 7.04 -5.23 5.76
N GLY A 305 6.10 -4.31 5.90
CA GLY A 305 5.53 -3.58 4.78
C GLY A 305 6.37 -2.37 4.31
N ASP A 306 5.98 -1.82 3.18
CA ASP A 306 6.52 -0.57 2.63
C ASP A 306 5.34 0.41 2.40
N PRO A 307 5.01 1.25 3.38
CA PRO A 307 3.78 2.01 3.37
C PRO A 307 3.77 3.11 2.32
N GLY A 308 2.91 2.99 1.34
CA GLY A 308 2.67 4.00 0.30
C GLY A 308 2.23 5.37 0.87
N LYS A 309 1.57 5.38 2.06
CA LYS A 309 1.13 6.64 2.70
C LYS A 309 2.28 7.60 2.96
N ILE A 310 3.42 7.12 3.48
CA ILE A 310 4.57 7.97 3.77
C ILE A 310 5.09 8.60 2.47
N LYS A 311 5.26 7.79 1.43
CA LYS A 311 5.75 8.29 0.14
C LYS A 311 4.79 9.30 -0.49
N ARG A 312 3.49 9.17 -0.23
CA ARG A 312 2.50 10.18 -0.63
C ARG A 312 2.69 11.49 0.14
N TYR A 313 2.86 11.47 1.46
CA TYR A 313 3.18 12.68 2.20
C TYR A 313 4.45 13.34 1.66
N LEU A 314 5.52 12.57 1.52
CA LEU A 314 6.79 13.08 1.01
C LEU A 314 6.66 13.69 -0.39
N SER A 315 5.86 13.09 -1.28
CA SER A 315 5.66 13.61 -2.65
C SER A 315 4.93 14.95 -2.70
N LEU A 316 4.20 15.28 -1.65
CA LEU A 316 3.55 16.58 -1.44
C LEU A 316 4.40 17.55 -0.63
N GLY A 317 5.62 17.16 -0.24
CA GLY A 317 6.48 17.95 0.63
C GLY A 317 5.99 18.03 2.07
N ILE A 318 5.21 17.06 2.53
CA ILE A 318 4.69 17.01 3.90
C ILE A 318 5.65 16.17 4.74
N PRO A 319 6.32 16.78 5.75
CA PRO A 319 7.15 16.03 6.69
C PRO A 319 6.30 15.06 7.52
N VAL A 320 6.93 13.97 7.97
CA VAL A 320 6.21 12.91 8.67
C VAL A 320 6.70 12.72 10.09
N ILE A 321 5.77 12.36 10.99
CA ILE A 321 6.10 11.73 12.27
C ILE A 321 5.79 10.25 12.11
N ALA A 322 6.80 9.41 12.34
CA ALA A 322 6.68 7.96 12.22
C ALA A 322 7.34 7.26 13.41
N THR A 323 7.02 5.99 13.59
CA THR A 323 7.67 5.11 14.58
C THR A 323 8.74 4.24 13.91
N ASN A 324 9.66 3.71 14.71
CA ASN A 324 10.79 2.90 14.23
C ASN A 324 10.40 1.45 13.86
N ILE A 325 9.15 1.22 13.46
CA ILE A 325 8.70 -0.12 13.07
C ILE A 325 9.07 -0.46 11.62
N LEU A 326 9.12 0.56 10.76
CA LEU A 326 9.37 0.39 9.32
C LEU A 326 10.87 0.41 9.01
N GLU A 327 11.31 -0.39 8.05
CA GLU A 327 12.68 -0.26 7.51
C GLU A 327 12.94 1.14 6.96
N PHE A 328 11.93 1.75 6.36
CA PHE A 328 11.99 3.10 5.78
C PHE A 328 12.21 4.22 6.80
N SER A 329 11.96 3.98 8.09
CA SER A 329 12.12 4.99 9.15
C SER A 329 13.54 5.55 9.22
N ASN A 330 14.57 4.71 9.04
CA ASN A 330 15.97 5.16 9.02
C ASN A 330 16.25 6.18 7.90
N GLU A 331 15.62 6.03 6.74
CA GLU A 331 15.83 6.93 5.62
C GLU A 331 15.11 8.28 5.83
N ILE A 332 13.94 8.27 6.44
CA ILE A 332 13.22 9.48 6.84
C ILE A 332 14.08 10.31 7.78
N GLU A 333 14.64 9.70 8.81
CA GLU A 333 15.45 10.38 9.82
C GLU A 333 16.74 10.93 9.22
N LYS A 334 17.51 10.10 8.51
CA LYS A 334 18.78 10.51 7.87
C LYS A 334 18.62 11.62 6.85
N SER A 335 17.49 11.68 6.15
CA SER A 335 17.22 12.73 5.17
C SER A 335 16.66 14.01 5.77
N GLY A 336 16.26 14.01 7.05
CA GLY A 336 15.54 15.12 7.67
C GLY A 336 14.14 15.34 7.06
N ALA A 337 13.54 14.30 6.50
CA ALA A 337 12.20 14.35 5.91
C ALA A 337 11.07 14.20 6.95
N GLY A 338 11.43 13.95 8.20
CA GLY A 338 10.51 13.76 9.31
C GLY A 338 11.24 13.46 10.60
N VAL A 339 10.49 13.06 11.61
CA VAL A 339 11.00 12.67 12.93
C VAL A 339 10.50 11.27 13.26
N ILE A 340 11.43 10.42 13.71
CA ILE A 340 11.11 9.09 14.21
C ILE A 340 10.98 9.15 15.72
N ILE A 341 9.87 8.62 16.23
CA ILE A 341 9.55 8.65 17.67
C ILE A 341 9.49 7.24 18.26
N ASP A 342 9.77 7.16 19.55
CA ASP A 342 9.32 6.05 20.38
C ASP A 342 7.85 6.26 20.72
N TYR A 343 7.00 5.32 20.26
CA TYR A 343 5.55 5.40 20.42
C TYR A 343 5.10 5.48 21.89
N TYR A 344 5.82 4.81 22.78
CA TYR A 344 5.47 4.70 24.18
C TYR A 344 6.08 5.79 25.07
N ASN A 345 6.93 6.66 24.51
CA ASN A 345 7.45 7.81 25.25
C ASN A 345 6.44 8.98 25.24
N PRO A 346 5.87 9.37 26.38
CA PRO A 346 4.77 10.34 26.44
C PRO A 346 5.08 11.70 25.78
N ASN A 347 6.35 12.15 25.86
CA ASN A 347 6.74 13.47 25.34
C ASN A 347 7.26 13.42 23.90
N ALA A 348 7.46 12.23 23.33
CA ALA A 348 8.13 12.09 22.03
C ALA A 348 7.34 12.73 20.90
N PHE A 349 6.00 12.56 20.90
CA PHE A 349 5.15 13.08 19.86
C PHE A 349 5.12 14.62 19.84
N VAL A 350 4.83 15.25 20.96
CA VAL A 350 4.77 16.72 21.08
C VAL A 350 6.12 17.35 20.75
N ASN A 351 7.23 16.76 21.23
CA ASN A 351 8.58 17.22 20.90
C ASN A 351 8.90 17.10 19.41
N ALA A 352 8.43 16.02 18.74
CA ALA A 352 8.57 15.87 17.31
C ALA A 352 7.79 16.94 16.53
N VAL A 353 6.57 17.26 16.96
CA VAL A 353 5.77 18.35 16.38
C VAL A 353 6.50 19.70 16.53
N LYS A 354 6.99 20.03 17.74
CA LYS A 354 7.80 21.25 17.98
C LYS A 354 9.02 21.33 17.06
N LYS A 355 9.76 20.24 16.93
CA LYS A 355 10.96 20.15 16.10
C LYS A 355 10.63 20.40 14.62
N ILE A 356 9.59 19.77 14.10
CA ILE A 356 9.16 19.95 12.69
C ILE A 356 8.66 21.37 12.50
N MET A 357 7.74 21.86 13.33
CA MET A 357 7.15 23.19 13.18
C MET A 357 8.20 24.31 13.31
N GLY A 358 9.20 24.15 14.18
CA GLY A 358 10.31 25.08 14.31
C GLY A 358 11.12 25.30 13.01
N LYS A 359 11.21 24.24 12.17
CA LYS A 359 11.99 24.24 10.91
C LYS A 359 11.16 23.68 9.73
N HIS A 360 9.86 23.99 9.69
CA HIS A 360 8.91 23.34 8.76
C HIS A 360 9.35 23.40 7.30
N SER A 361 9.84 24.56 6.84
CA SER A 361 10.34 24.74 5.46
C SER A 361 11.49 23.80 5.10
N GLU A 362 12.44 23.58 6.04
CA GLU A 362 13.57 22.67 5.87
C GLU A 362 13.07 21.21 5.74
N TYR A 363 12.24 20.75 6.70
CA TYR A 363 11.65 19.43 6.69
C TYR A 363 10.81 19.18 5.42
N SER A 364 10.03 20.16 4.98
CA SER A 364 9.23 20.08 3.77
C SER A 364 10.07 19.90 2.51
N LYS A 365 11.16 20.67 2.35
CA LYS A 365 12.11 20.52 1.24
C LYS A 365 12.76 19.15 1.23
N ASN A 366 13.18 18.65 2.40
CA ASN A 366 13.79 17.35 2.56
C ASN A 366 12.82 16.22 2.25
N ALA A 367 11.57 16.32 2.70
CA ALA A 367 10.50 15.38 2.39
C ALA A 367 10.30 15.25 0.87
N TYR A 368 10.16 16.37 0.18
CA TYR A 368 10.02 16.38 -1.27
C TYR A 368 11.27 15.83 -1.98
N ALA A 369 12.47 16.19 -1.52
CA ALA A 369 13.72 15.69 -2.08
C ALA A 369 13.82 14.16 -1.96
N LEU A 370 13.46 13.61 -0.79
CA LEU A 370 13.45 12.18 -0.56
C LEU A 370 12.46 11.46 -1.49
N SER A 371 11.27 12.01 -1.71
CA SER A 371 10.25 11.41 -2.58
C SER A 371 10.72 11.11 -4.00
N LYS A 372 11.64 11.93 -4.54
CA LYS A 372 12.17 11.78 -5.90
C LYS A 372 12.91 10.45 -6.14
N LYS A 373 13.41 9.82 -5.08
CA LYS A 373 14.03 8.50 -5.14
C LYS A 373 13.01 7.41 -5.48
N TYR A 374 11.76 7.62 -5.07
CA TYR A 374 10.65 6.66 -5.17
C TYR A 374 9.71 6.94 -6.34
N TYR A 375 10.12 7.78 -7.28
CA TYR A 375 9.33 8.03 -8.49
C TYR A 375 9.16 6.72 -9.28
N TYR A 376 7.92 6.31 -9.50
CA TYR A 376 7.58 4.99 -10.03
C TYR A 376 8.26 4.66 -11.38
N LYS A 377 8.44 5.66 -12.26
CA LYS A 377 9.13 5.46 -13.55
C LYS A 377 10.62 5.15 -13.41
N LYS A 378 11.24 5.47 -12.28
CA LYS A 378 12.65 5.15 -12.00
C LYS A 378 12.82 3.77 -11.36
N ILE A 379 11.85 3.33 -10.55
CA ILE A 379 12.01 2.12 -9.74
C ILE A 379 11.39 0.88 -10.38
N TYR A 380 10.23 1.00 -11.04
CA TYR A 380 9.51 -0.14 -11.59
C TYR A 380 10.18 -0.83 -12.80
N PRO A 381 10.99 -0.17 -13.66
CA PRO A 381 11.72 -0.87 -14.71
C PRO A 381 12.51 -2.09 -14.22
N ARG A 382 13.07 -2.02 -12.99
CA ARG A 382 13.82 -3.14 -12.37
C ARG A 382 13.03 -4.43 -12.25
N MET A 383 11.72 -4.34 -12.13
CA MET A 383 10.82 -5.49 -11.97
C MET A 383 10.48 -6.14 -13.32
N PHE A 384 10.35 -5.35 -14.38
CA PHE A 384 9.90 -5.80 -15.70
C PHE A 384 11.04 -6.08 -16.69
N THR A 385 12.29 -5.81 -16.32
CA THR A 385 13.45 -6.14 -17.14
C THR A 385 13.91 -7.56 -16.84
N PHE A 386 13.81 -8.45 -17.84
CA PHE A 386 14.37 -9.80 -17.78
C PHE A 386 15.74 -9.78 -18.45
N THR A 387 16.78 -9.98 -17.69
CA THR A 387 18.15 -10.19 -18.17
C THR A 387 18.33 -11.67 -18.53
#